data_dcd25b4ec9d9b2119ca15bfe9496ec9c
#
_entry.id   dcd25b4ec9d9b2119ca15bfe9496ec9c
#
_cell.length_a   1.000
_cell.length_b   1.000
_cell.length_c   1.000
_cell.angle_alpha   90.00
_cell.angle_beta   90.00
_cell.angle_gamma   90.00
#
_symmetry.space_group_name_H-M   'P 1'
#
loop_
_entity.id
_entity.type
_entity.pdbx_description
1 polymer ?
#
loop_
_entity_poly.entity_id
_entity_poly.type
_entity_poly.pdbx_seq_one_letter_code
_entity_poly.pdbx_strand_id
1 'polypeptide(L)'
;KVKSLVGPSVQIDDAGNISLAWMEEDKDVRSVLYARSTAPGGPMGSPVRINRPEEIPYWRQEAPALTVADNDVFVTWGLAHPKATPQQPFATELRLSRSTDGGRSFQPSIAVNDDPGVIQHTFDALHRDAEGRLHLSWIDGRDGKKDPGTYVARSLDAGATVTKNIKVDEGTCVCCRTAVTSGPEGMVYVAWRKIFEGNVRETVVARSTDHGDTFEAPVIVGHDQWVFPACPHRPASMGVDRQGRLYVVWYTEGTDEIPAVYIAHSDDRG
;
A
#
# COMPACT_ATOMS: atom_id res chain seq x y z
N LYS A 1 22.21 13.31 -17.87
CA LYS A 1 21.03 12.43 -17.82
C LYS A 1 20.06 13.01 -16.79
N VAL A 2 18.79 13.08 -17.13
CA VAL A 2 17.74 13.48 -16.20
C VAL A 2 17.52 12.30 -15.24
N LYS A 3 17.49 12.58 -13.94
CA LYS A 3 17.07 11.61 -12.94
C LYS A 3 15.60 11.25 -13.18
N SER A 4 15.29 9.98 -13.14
CA SER A 4 13.88 9.51 -13.16
C SER A 4 13.38 9.39 -11.73
N LEU A 5 12.16 9.83 -11.50
CA LEU A 5 11.49 9.79 -10.19
C LEU A 5 10.18 9.02 -10.31
N VAL A 6 9.88 8.21 -9.31
CA VAL A 6 8.53 7.68 -9.08
C VAL A 6 7.88 8.46 -7.95
N GLY A 7 6.61 8.77 -8.12
CA GLY A 7 5.84 9.68 -7.30
C GLY A 7 6.02 9.51 -5.79
N PRO A 8 6.04 10.59 -5.00
CA PRO A 8 6.23 10.53 -3.56
C PRO A 8 4.97 10.08 -2.83
N SER A 9 5.17 9.37 -1.73
CA SER A 9 4.21 9.33 -0.63
C SER A 9 4.53 10.44 0.36
N VAL A 10 3.48 11.09 0.85
CA VAL A 10 3.56 12.25 1.74
C VAL A 10 2.78 11.95 3.01
N GLN A 11 3.37 12.26 4.16
CA GLN A 11 2.71 12.27 5.46
C GLN A 11 3.01 13.59 6.17
N ILE A 12 2.02 14.07 6.91
CA ILE A 12 2.19 15.24 7.80
C ILE A 12 1.85 14.77 9.21
N ASP A 13 2.77 14.95 10.15
CA ASP A 13 2.55 14.61 11.55
C ASP A 13 1.73 15.69 12.26
N ASP A 14 1.30 15.40 13.51
CA ASP A 14 0.49 16.34 14.32
C ASP A 14 1.24 17.64 14.65
N ALA A 15 2.56 17.63 14.59
CA ALA A 15 3.39 18.83 14.76
C ALA A 15 3.54 19.65 13.48
N GLY A 16 2.99 19.17 12.34
CA GLY A 16 3.08 19.83 11.05
C GLY A 16 4.37 19.58 10.27
N ASN A 17 5.18 18.60 10.68
CA ASN A 17 6.35 18.21 9.90
C ASN A 17 5.93 17.37 8.69
N ILE A 18 6.52 17.64 7.55
CA ILE A 18 6.27 16.95 6.29
C ILE A 18 7.31 15.85 6.12
N SER A 19 6.86 14.64 5.85
CA SER A 19 7.67 13.46 5.52
C SER A 19 7.38 12.99 4.10
N LEU A 20 8.42 12.70 3.33
CA LEU A 20 8.36 12.22 1.96
C LEU A 20 9.14 10.93 1.81
N ALA A 21 8.57 9.96 1.09
CA ALA A 21 9.29 8.80 0.60
C ALA A 21 9.08 8.68 -0.92
N TRP A 22 10.14 8.43 -1.67
CA TRP A 22 10.07 8.31 -3.13
C TRP A 22 11.15 7.36 -3.67
N MET A 23 11.02 6.95 -4.91
CA MET A 23 12.09 6.25 -5.62
C MET A 23 12.77 7.15 -6.63
N GLU A 24 14.09 6.98 -6.76
CA GLU A 24 14.93 7.69 -7.71
C GLU A 24 15.80 6.69 -8.49
N GLU A 25 15.94 6.91 -9.80
CA GLU A 25 16.94 6.23 -10.63
C GLU A 25 17.94 7.24 -11.19
N ASP A 26 19.20 7.08 -10.83
CA ASP A 26 20.32 7.86 -11.36
C ASP A 26 21.41 6.92 -11.87
N LYS A 27 21.68 6.97 -13.18
CA LYS A 27 22.73 6.14 -13.81
C LYS A 27 22.62 4.65 -13.50
N ASP A 28 21.42 4.09 -13.63
CA ASP A 28 21.12 2.68 -13.36
C ASP A 28 21.16 2.27 -11.88
N VAL A 29 21.33 3.22 -10.95
CA VAL A 29 21.19 3.01 -9.51
C VAL A 29 19.81 3.42 -9.07
N ARG A 30 19.05 2.47 -8.51
CA ARG A 30 17.72 2.72 -7.95
C ARG A 30 17.80 2.86 -6.43
N SER A 31 17.14 3.88 -5.93
CA SER A 31 17.13 4.19 -4.50
C SER A 31 15.73 4.49 -4.02
N VAL A 32 15.38 3.95 -2.86
CA VAL A 32 14.26 4.43 -2.05
C VAL A 32 14.80 5.48 -1.11
N LEU A 33 14.25 6.66 -1.18
CA LEU A 33 14.72 7.84 -0.44
C LEU A 33 13.64 8.35 0.50
N TYR A 34 14.07 8.91 1.60
CA TYR A 34 13.23 9.57 2.58
C TYR A 34 13.80 10.97 2.90
N ALA A 35 12.92 11.93 3.10
CA ALA A 35 13.26 13.22 3.68
C ALA A 35 12.15 13.73 4.59
N ARG A 36 12.52 14.49 5.63
CA ARG A 36 11.57 15.17 6.53
C ARG A 36 11.87 16.66 6.54
N SER A 37 10.84 17.48 6.71
CA SER A 37 11.03 18.93 6.89
C SER A 37 11.81 19.21 8.17
N THR A 38 12.63 20.26 8.17
CA THR A 38 13.48 20.66 9.31
C THR A 38 12.70 21.41 10.39
N ALA A 39 11.46 21.80 10.07
CA ALA A 39 10.49 22.44 10.96
C ALA A 39 9.09 22.27 10.37
N PRO A 40 8.02 22.48 11.15
CA PRO A 40 6.64 22.46 10.65
C PRO A 40 6.46 23.40 9.46
N GLY A 41 6.02 22.83 8.29
CA GLY A 41 5.89 23.58 7.04
C GLY A 41 7.19 24.17 6.46
N GLY A 42 8.33 23.81 7.04
CA GLY A 42 9.65 24.31 6.66
C GLY A 42 10.28 23.56 5.45
N PRO A 43 11.53 23.94 5.11
CA PRO A 43 12.24 23.29 4.02
C PRO A 43 12.54 21.82 4.34
N MET A 44 12.64 21.00 3.30
CA MET A 44 13.01 19.59 3.42
C MET A 44 14.49 19.45 3.80
N GLY A 45 14.77 18.52 4.70
CA GLY A 45 16.12 18.07 5.00
C GLY A 45 16.75 17.29 3.86
N SER A 46 18.03 16.93 4.01
CA SER A 46 18.74 16.12 3.03
C SER A 46 18.13 14.71 2.94
N PRO A 47 17.97 14.15 1.73
CA PRO A 47 17.46 12.80 1.56
C PRO A 47 18.36 11.74 2.20
N VAL A 48 17.73 10.74 2.81
CA VAL A 48 18.37 9.55 3.37
C VAL A 48 17.98 8.36 2.52
N ARG A 49 18.93 7.54 2.10
CA ARG A 49 18.69 6.30 1.38
C ARG A 49 18.24 5.21 2.35
N ILE A 50 17.15 4.52 2.02
CA ILE A 50 16.54 3.47 2.84
C ILE A 50 17.06 2.08 2.44
N ASN A 51 16.99 1.75 1.14
CA ASN A 51 17.42 0.44 0.63
C ASN A 51 18.94 0.29 0.64
N ARG A 52 19.42 -0.93 0.85
CA ARG A 52 20.83 -1.27 0.69
C ARG A 52 21.25 -1.24 -0.78
N PRO A 53 22.57 -1.11 -1.07
CA PRO A 53 23.05 -1.09 -2.45
C PRO A 53 22.68 -2.32 -3.29
N GLU A 54 22.62 -3.50 -2.66
CA GLU A 54 22.24 -4.77 -3.29
C GLU A 54 20.73 -4.96 -3.47
N GLU A 55 19.92 -4.19 -2.77
CA GLU A 55 18.46 -4.20 -2.88
C GLU A 55 18.07 -3.30 -4.06
N ILE A 56 17.58 -3.90 -5.16
CA ILE A 56 17.16 -3.16 -6.35
C ILE A 56 15.65 -2.90 -6.29
N PRO A 57 15.21 -1.68 -5.98
CA PRO A 57 13.79 -1.35 -5.94
C PRO A 57 13.12 -1.63 -7.29
N TYR A 58 11.92 -2.19 -7.22
CA TYR A 58 11.09 -2.41 -8.39
C TYR A 58 10.53 -1.07 -8.90
N TRP A 59 10.76 -0.76 -10.19
CA TRP A 59 10.64 0.60 -10.73
C TRP A 59 9.33 0.89 -11.45
N ARG A 60 8.33 0.08 -11.41
CA ARG A 60 7.13 0.33 -12.21
C ARG A 60 5.99 0.90 -11.38
N GLN A 61 5.69 2.20 -11.57
CA GLN A 61 4.46 2.90 -11.15
C GLN A 61 4.06 2.74 -9.66
N GLU A 62 4.95 2.23 -8.84
CA GLU A 62 4.71 1.99 -7.43
C GLU A 62 5.51 2.98 -6.58
N ALA A 63 4.81 3.99 -6.04
CA ALA A 63 5.41 4.80 -4.99
C ALA A 63 5.62 3.93 -3.74
N PRO A 64 6.70 4.13 -2.96
CA PRO A 64 6.82 3.50 -1.65
C PRO A 64 5.64 3.93 -0.78
N ALA A 65 5.13 3.06 0.09
CA ALA A 65 4.16 3.49 1.10
C ALA A 65 4.91 4.00 2.33
N LEU A 66 4.32 4.98 3.02
CA LEU A 66 4.92 5.69 4.15
C LEU A 66 3.90 5.87 5.26
N THR A 67 4.29 5.59 6.50
CA THR A 67 3.57 6.06 7.69
C THR A 67 4.56 6.55 8.74
N VAL A 68 4.16 7.59 9.47
CA VAL A 68 5.02 8.29 10.44
C VAL A 68 4.23 8.51 11.72
N ALA A 69 4.88 8.29 12.87
CA ALA A 69 4.37 8.70 14.16
C ALA A 69 5.53 9.11 15.05
N ASP A 70 5.56 10.37 15.48
CA ASP A 70 6.66 10.98 16.25
C ASP A 70 8.03 10.82 15.54
N ASN A 71 8.90 10.00 16.11
CA ASN A 71 10.21 9.67 15.54
C ASN A 71 10.24 8.32 14.81
N ASP A 72 9.13 7.58 14.84
CA ASP A 72 9.04 6.32 14.12
C ASP A 72 8.62 6.57 12.68
N VAL A 73 9.40 6.05 11.73
CA VAL A 73 9.12 6.13 10.30
C VAL A 73 9.13 4.71 9.72
N PHE A 74 8.09 4.37 8.99
CA PHE A 74 7.97 3.08 8.35
C PHE A 74 7.75 3.27 6.86
N VAL A 75 8.53 2.55 6.05
CA VAL A 75 8.47 2.64 4.58
C VAL A 75 8.44 1.23 4.01
N THR A 76 7.50 0.99 3.09
CA THR A 76 7.45 -0.23 2.29
C THR A 76 7.72 0.05 0.83
N TRP A 77 8.28 -0.92 0.13
CA TRP A 77 8.51 -0.86 -1.31
C TRP A 77 8.64 -2.24 -1.93
N GLY A 78 8.35 -2.35 -3.22
CA GLY A 78 8.64 -3.55 -3.99
C GLY A 78 10.14 -3.66 -4.27
N LEU A 79 10.74 -4.81 -3.96
CA LEU A 79 12.08 -5.21 -4.37
C LEU A 79 11.97 -6.10 -5.61
N ALA A 80 12.71 -5.83 -6.67
CA ALA A 80 12.78 -6.72 -7.82
C ALA A 80 13.28 -8.09 -7.36
N HIS A 81 12.51 -9.15 -7.62
CA HIS A 81 12.89 -10.48 -7.17
C HIS A 81 14.20 -10.93 -7.85
N PRO A 82 15.23 -11.41 -7.10
CA PRO A 82 16.55 -11.68 -7.66
C PRO A 82 16.54 -12.81 -8.71
N LYS A 83 15.51 -13.65 -8.71
CA LYS A 83 15.29 -14.70 -9.70
C LYS A 83 14.25 -14.33 -10.77
N ALA A 84 13.85 -13.06 -10.86
CA ALA A 84 12.94 -12.60 -11.91
C ALA A 84 13.52 -12.89 -13.29
N THR A 85 12.64 -13.31 -14.21
CA THR A 85 13.02 -13.61 -15.59
C THR A 85 12.22 -12.73 -16.56
N PRO A 86 12.61 -12.64 -17.84
CA PRO A 86 11.79 -11.94 -18.84
C PRO A 86 10.34 -12.46 -18.94
N GLN A 87 10.08 -13.72 -18.56
CA GLN A 87 8.76 -14.32 -18.51
C GLN A 87 7.98 -13.98 -17.24
N GLN A 88 8.68 -13.49 -16.21
CA GLN A 88 8.14 -13.07 -14.90
C GLN A 88 8.64 -11.67 -14.52
N PRO A 89 8.42 -10.66 -15.38
CA PRO A 89 9.03 -9.34 -15.22
C PRO A 89 8.43 -8.54 -14.05
N PHE A 90 7.35 -9.03 -13.44
CA PHE A 90 6.65 -8.41 -12.31
C PHE A 90 6.92 -9.13 -10.98
N ALA A 91 7.84 -10.13 -10.99
CA ALA A 91 8.20 -10.82 -9.76
C ALA A 91 8.92 -9.87 -8.80
N THR A 92 8.38 -9.76 -7.59
CA THR A 92 8.82 -8.82 -6.55
C THR A 92 8.76 -9.46 -5.18
N GLU A 93 9.53 -8.92 -4.24
CA GLU A 93 9.34 -9.08 -2.81
C GLU A 93 8.88 -7.75 -2.22
N LEU A 94 7.92 -7.77 -1.32
CA LEU A 94 7.54 -6.59 -0.58
C LEU A 94 8.47 -6.43 0.64
N ARG A 95 9.06 -5.25 0.79
CA ARG A 95 10.04 -4.93 1.85
C ARG A 95 9.46 -3.88 2.78
N LEU A 96 9.81 -3.99 4.07
CA LEU A 96 9.53 -3.00 5.10
C LEU A 96 10.84 -2.59 5.78
N SER A 97 11.08 -1.29 5.91
CA SER A 97 12.15 -0.74 6.75
C SER A 97 11.60 0.27 7.73
N ARG A 98 12.26 0.38 8.87
CA ARG A 98 11.88 1.33 9.93
C ARG A 98 13.05 2.21 10.36
N SER A 99 12.71 3.40 10.82
CA SER A 99 13.56 4.32 11.57
C SER A 99 12.91 4.63 12.90
N THR A 100 13.71 4.79 13.95
CA THR A 100 13.27 5.20 15.29
C THR A 100 13.89 6.55 15.69
N ASP A 101 14.54 7.23 14.75
CA ASP A 101 15.28 8.47 14.97
C ASP A 101 14.81 9.64 14.09
N GLY A 102 13.55 9.57 13.62
CA GLY A 102 12.94 10.58 12.76
C GLY A 102 13.40 10.50 11.30
N GLY A 103 13.86 9.32 10.86
CA GLY A 103 14.30 9.08 9.48
C GLY A 103 15.75 9.48 9.22
N ARG A 104 16.56 9.72 10.26
CA ARG A 104 18.01 9.99 10.09
C ARG A 104 18.79 8.74 9.71
N SER A 105 18.32 7.58 10.17
CA SER A 105 18.82 6.27 9.77
C SER A 105 17.70 5.25 9.69
N PHE A 106 17.89 4.19 8.88
CA PHE A 106 16.91 3.12 8.71
C PHE A 106 17.54 1.77 9.04
N GLN A 107 16.78 0.92 9.71
CA GLN A 107 17.14 -0.45 9.96
C GLN A 107 17.15 -1.24 8.63
N PRO A 108 17.91 -2.36 8.57
CA PRO A 108 17.83 -3.26 7.43
C PRO A 108 16.38 -3.67 7.15
N SER A 109 15.99 -3.68 5.87
CA SER A 109 14.64 -4.08 5.47
C SER A 109 14.37 -5.55 5.77
N ILE A 110 13.13 -5.87 6.09
CA ILE A 110 12.62 -7.23 6.24
C ILE A 110 11.63 -7.55 5.11
N ALA A 111 11.46 -8.83 4.78
CA ALA A 111 10.42 -9.27 3.86
C ALA A 111 9.04 -9.21 4.54
N VAL A 112 8.04 -8.76 3.81
CA VAL A 112 6.63 -8.72 4.25
C VAL A 112 5.89 -9.97 3.79
N ASN A 113 6.05 -10.34 2.51
CA ASN A 113 5.46 -11.56 1.98
C ASN A 113 6.20 -12.80 2.53
N ASP A 114 5.45 -13.81 2.94
CA ASP A 114 5.96 -15.09 3.46
C ASP A 114 6.06 -16.18 2.39
N ASP A 115 5.69 -15.86 1.15
CA ASP A 115 5.77 -16.74 0.01
C ASP A 115 7.15 -16.62 -0.67
N PRO A 116 7.87 -17.73 -0.93
CA PRO A 116 9.17 -17.73 -1.57
C PRO A 116 9.10 -17.75 -3.10
N GLY A 117 7.91 -17.66 -3.70
CA GLY A 117 7.70 -17.79 -5.14
C GLY A 117 8.25 -16.61 -5.94
N VAL A 118 8.63 -16.89 -7.19
CA VAL A 118 9.03 -15.85 -8.16
C VAL A 118 7.75 -15.28 -8.80
N ILE A 119 7.01 -14.50 -8.03
CA ILE A 119 5.68 -13.99 -8.35
C ILE A 119 5.55 -12.51 -7.97
N GLN A 120 4.41 -11.93 -8.28
CA GLN A 120 4.10 -10.54 -7.98
C GLN A 120 3.67 -10.35 -6.52
N HIS A 121 4.32 -9.39 -5.82
CA HIS A 121 3.89 -8.83 -4.55
C HIS A 121 4.01 -7.31 -4.67
N THR A 122 2.91 -6.63 -5.05
CA THR A 122 2.95 -5.24 -5.51
C THR A 122 1.74 -4.44 -5.04
N PHE A 123 1.79 -3.13 -5.30
CA PHE A 123 0.69 -2.20 -5.04
C PHE A 123 0.22 -2.23 -3.59
N ASP A 124 1.20 -2.20 -2.70
CA ASP A 124 1.01 -2.24 -1.26
C ASP A 124 0.48 -0.94 -0.68
N ALA A 125 -0.20 -1.07 0.45
CA ALA A 125 -0.56 0.02 1.34
C ALA A 125 -0.06 -0.27 2.75
N LEU A 126 0.26 0.79 3.49
CA LEU A 126 0.78 0.75 4.83
C LEU A 126 0.01 1.74 5.71
N HIS A 127 -0.45 1.27 6.86
CA HIS A 127 -1.13 2.08 7.87
C HIS A 127 -0.63 1.73 9.27
N ARG A 128 -0.52 2.72 10.14
CA ARG A 128 -0.26 2.54 11.57
C ARG A 128 -1.49 2.93 12.36
N ASP A 129 -2.00 2.02 13.19
CA ASP A 129 -3.14 2.29 14.04
C ASP A 129 -2.76 3.08 15.32
N ALA A 130 -3.78 3.43 16.11
CA ALA A 130 -3.59 4.21 17.32
C ALA A 130 -2.80 3.45 18.42
N GLU A 131 -2.81 2.13 18.39
CA GLU A 131 -2.05 1.26 19.31
C GLU A 131 -0.62 0.98 18.82
N GLY A 132 -0.25 1.53 17.67
CA GLY A 132 1.10 1.43 17.12
C GLY A 132 1.36 0.19 16.27
N ARG A 133 0.36 -0.63 15.99
CA ARG A 133 0.49 -1.77 15.08
C ARG A 133 0.53 -1.28 13.63
N LEU A 134 1.32 -1.95 12.81
CA LEU A 134 1.33 -1.71 11.37
C LEU A 134 0.39 -2.70 10.69
N HIS A 135 -0.41 -2.20 9.78
CA HIS A 135 -1.27 -2.96 8.88
C HIS A 135 -0.79 -2.76 7.46
N LEU A 136 -0.56 -3.88 6.76
CA LEU A 136 -0.08 -3.91 5.39
C LEU A 136 -1.08 -4.67 4.53
N SER A 137 -1.34 -4.18 3.32
CA SER A 137 -2.12 -4.89 2.31
C SER A 137 -1.43 -4.79 0.96
N TRP A 138 -1.56 -5.80 0.10
CA TRP A 138 -0.94 -5.82 -1.24
C TRP A 138 -1.66 -6.76 -2.19
N ILE A 139 -1.30 -6.66 -3.46
CA ILE A 139 -1.71 -7.60 -4.49
C ILE A 139 -0.69 -8.74 -4.55
N ASP A 140 -1.16 -9.97 -4.37
CA ASP A 140 -0.33 -11.17 -4.28
C ASP A 140 -0.67 -12.16 -5.40
N GLY A 141 0.32 -12.58 -6.12
CA GLY A 141 0.19 -13.50 -7.26
C GLY A 141 0.33 -14.98 -6.91
N ARG A 142 0.40 -15.37 -5.61
CA ARG A 142 0.66 -16.76 -5.19
C ARG A 142 -0.43 -17.75 -5.61
N ASP A 143 -1.65 -17.30 -5.75
CA ASP A 143 -2.78 -18.14 -6.16
C ASP A 143 -2.86 -18.30 -7.69
N GLY A 144 -2.02 -17.60 -8.43
CA GLY A 144 -1.90 -17.70 -9.89
C GLY A 144 -2.03 -16.36 -10.61
N LYS A 145 -1.42 -16.29 -11.80
CA LYS A 145 -1.38 -15.04 -12.60
C LYS A 145 -2.75 -14.54 -13.06
N LYS A 146 -3.73 -15.44 -13.17
CA LYS A 146 -5.06 -15.10 -13.68
C LYS A 146 -6.03 -14.66 -12.60
N ASP A 147 -5.66 -14.90 -11.34
CA ASP A 147 -6.52 -14.65 -10.18
C ASP A 147 -5.69 -14.23 -8.97
N PRO A 148 -5.04 -13.07 -9.01
CA PRO A 148 -4.29 -12.57 -7.87
C PRO A 148 -5.23 -12.26 -6.71
N GLY A 149 -4.74 -12.48 -5.49
CA GLY A 149 -5.46 -12.17 -4.25
C GLY A 149 -5.06 -10.84 -3.65
N THR A 150 -5.94 -10.32 -2.80
CA THR A 150 -5.60 -9.29 -1.82
C THR A 150 -5.15 -9.97 -0.54
N TYR A 151 -3.93 -9.67 -0.12
CA TYR A 151 -3.32 -10.21 1.10
C TYR A 151 -3.02 -9.10 2.09
N VAL A 152 -2.95 -9.49 3.35
CA VAL A 152 -2.61 -8.60 4.47
C VAL A 152 -1.61 -9.26 5.40
N ALA A 153 -0.87 -8.42 6.12
CA ALA A 153 -0.06 -8.80 7.26
C ALA A 153 0.00 -7.64 8.26
N ARG A 154 0.48 -7.93 9.47
CA ARG A 154 0.65 -6.93 10.53
C ARG A 154 2.05 -6.99 11.11
N SER A 155 2.46 -5.90 11.72
CA SER A 155 3.55 -5.90 12.68
C SER A 155 3.02 -5.44 14.03
N LEU A 156 3.31 -6.21 15.07
CA LEU A 156 2.91 -5.96 16.45
C LEU A 156 4.05 -5.44 17.31
N ASP A 157 5.24 -5.27 16.72
CA ASP A 157 6.50 -4.94 17.37
C ASP A 157 7.21 -3.77 16.67
N ALA A 158 6.42 -2.80 16.23
CA ALA A 158 6.90 -1.59 15.56
C ALA A 158 7.80 -1.91 14.34
N GLY A 159 7.38 -2.85 13.49
CA GLY A 159 8.07 -3.17 12.24
C GLY A 159 9.33 -4.05 12.39
N ALA A 160 9.55 -4.67 13.57
CA ALA A 160 10.68 -5.59 13.74
C ALA A 160 10.42 -6.95 13.09
N THR A 161 9.18 -7.42 13.15
CA THR A 161 8.72 -8.62 12.46
C THR A 161 7.35 -8.40 11.83
N VAL A 162 6.96 -9.31 10.95
CA VAL A 162 5.64 -9.32 10.29
C VAL A 162 4.96 -10.66 10.59
N THR A 163 3.66 -10.61 10.85
CA THR A 163 2.84 -11.83 11.08
C THR A 163 2.71 -12.64 9.80
N LYS A 164 2.22 -13.88 9.94
CA LYS A 164 1.83 -14.71 8.79
C LYS A 164 0.85 -13.93 7.89
N ASN A 165 1.02 -14.08 6.58
CA ASN A 165 0.16 -13.44 5.61
C ASN A 165 -1.23 -14.09 5.58
N ILE A 166 -2.26 -13.27 5.46
CA ILE A 166 -3.67 -13.67 5.43
C ILE A 166 -4.24 -13.28 4.08
N LYS A 167 -4.84 -14.23 3.38
CA LYS A 167 -5.63 -13.93 2.18
C LYS A 167 -6.96 -13.33 2.61
N VAL A 168 -7.26 -12.12 2.11
CA VAL A 168 -8.55 -11.47 2.34
C VAL A 168 -9.56 -11.91 1.30
N ASP A 169 -9.16 -11.92 0.02
CA ASP A 169 -10.06 -12.27 -1.08
C ASP A 169 -9.25 -12.58 -2.37
N GLU A 170 -9.95 -13.01 -3.39
CA GLU A 170 -9.47 -13.31 -4.74
C GLU A 170 -10.07 -12.37 -5.80
N GLY A 171 -9.64 -12.49 -7.05
CA GLY A 171 -10.15 -11.67 -8.14
C GLY A 171 -9.70 -10.21 -8.08
N THR A 172 -8.52 -9.95 -7.51
CA THR A 172 -7.99 -8.59 -7.37
C THR A 172 -7.46 -8.06 -8.70
N CYS A 173 -7.76 -6.80 -9.02
CA CYS A 173 -7.19 -6.11 -10.16
C CYS A 173 -5.66 -5.96 -10.00
N VAL A 174 -4.90 -6.53 -10.93
CA VAL A 174 -3.43 -6.65 -10.88
C VAL A 174 -2.65 -5.33 -10.82
N CYS A 175 -3.30 -4.18 -10.94
CA CYS A 175 -2.64 -2.89 -11.14
C CYS A 175 -3.27 -1.73 -10.36
N CYS A 176 -4.24 -2.00 -9.49
CA CYS A 176 -4.84 -0.97 -8.65
C CYS A 176 -4.38 -1.18 -7.22
N ARG A 177 -3.58 -0.25 -6.70
CA ARG A 177 -3.08 -0.27 -5.33
C ARG A 177 -4.21 -0.56 -4.34
N THR A 178 -3.95 -1.41 -3.38
CA THR A 178 -4.84 -1.62 -2.25
C THR A 178 -4.85 -0.40 -1.32
N ALA A 179 -5.81 -0.32 -0.41
CA ALA A 179 -5.80 0.65 0.66
C ALA A 179 -6.09 -0.06 1.98
N VAL A 180 -5.47 0.39 3.07
CA VAL A 180 -5.71 -0.12 4.42
C VAL A 180 -5.83 1.05 5.38
N THR A 181 -6.78 0.98 6.31
CA THR A 181 -6.96 1.94 7.39
C THR A 181 -7.53 1.24 8.62
N SER A 182 -7.48 1.90 9.78
CA SER A 182 -8.08 1.41 11.01
C SER A 182 -9.08 2.38 11.58
N GLY A 183 -10.00 1.86 12.35
CA GLY A 183 -10.97 2.60 13.15
C GLY A 183 -10.85 2.27 14.63
N PRO A 184 -11.74 2.82 15.47
CA PRO A 184 -11.78 2.50 16.89
C PRO A 184 -12.12 1.02 17.14
N GLU A 185 -11.86 0.55 18.36
CA GLU A 185 -12.24 -0.78 18.85
C GLU A 185 -11.67 -1.95 18.02
N GLY A 186 -10.47 -1.79 17.43
CA GLY A 186 -9.81 -2.86 16.68
C GLY A 186 -10.32 -3.06 15.26
N MET A 187 -11.12 -2.14 14.76
CA MET A 187 -11.58 -2.16 13.37
C MET A 187 -10.42 -1.95 12.41
N VAL A 188 -10.33 -2.79 11.38
CA VAL A 188 -9.41 -2.63 10.25
C VAL A 188 -10.17 -2.81 8.95
N TYR A 189 -9.89 -1.95 7.99
CA TYR A 189 -10.54 -1.97 6.67
C TYR A 189 -9.50 -2.10 5.58
N VAL A 190 -9.78 -2.94 4.59
CA VAL A 190 -8.97 -3.11 3.39
C VAL A 190 -9.84 -2.89 2.18
N ALA A 191 -9.43 -2.02 1.25
CA ALA A 191 -10.12 -1.79 -0.01
C ALA A 191 -9.24 -2.17 -1.18
N TRP A 192 -9.88 -2.69 -2.22
CA TRP A 192 -9.23 -2.99 -3.50
C TRP A 192 -10.24 -2.92 -4.64
N ARG A 193 -9.74 -2.97 -5.85
CA ARG A 193 -10.58 -3.14 -7.03
C ARG A 193 -10.69 -4.62 -7.36
N LYS A 194 -11.90 -5.17 -7.25
CA LYS A 194 -12.22 -6.56 -7.58
C LYS A 194 -12.68 -6.66 -9.04
N ILE A 195 -12.31 -7.75 -9.68
CA ILE A 195 -12.73 -8.11 -11.04
C ILE A 195 -13.76 -9.22 -10.93
N PHE A 196 -14.95 -8.95 -11.44
CA PHE A 196 -16.03 -9.91 -11.55
C PHE A 196 -16.12 -10.47 -12.99
N GLU A 197 -16.99 -11.43 -13.20
CA GLU A 197 -17.26 -11.99 -14.54
C GLU A 197 -17.58 -10.88 -15.56
N GLY A 198 -17.14 -11.04 -16.80
CA GLY A 198 -17.31 -10.02 -17.83
C GLY A 198 -16.38 -8.81 -17.72
N ASN A 199 -15.31 -8.89 -16.91
CA ASN A 199 -14.42 -7.76 -16.60
C ASN A 199 -15.10 -6.58 -15.91
N VAL A 200 -16.18 -6.84 -15.19
CA VAL A 200 -16.83 -5.83 -14.33
C VAL A 200 -15.90 -5.50 -13.18
N ARG A 201 -15.63 -4.23 -12.97
CA ARG A 201 -14.68 -3.69 -11.98
C ARG A 201 -15.42 -2.93 -10.90
N GLU A 202 -15.38 -3.46 -9.69
CA GLU A 202 -15.99 -2.81 -8.53
C GLU A 202 -14.94 -2.48 -7.47
N THR A 203 -15.16 -1.39 -6.76
CA THR A 203 -14.46 -1.12 -5.52
C THR A 203 -15.14 -1.88 -4.40
N VAL A 204 -14.36 -2.69 -3.67
CA VAL A 204 -14.84 -3.50 -2.56
C VAL A 204 -14.06 -3.18 -1.29
N VAL A 205 -14.68 -3.39 -0.14
CA VAL A 205 -14.09 -3.23 1.20
C VAL A 205 -14.35 -4.48 2.02
N ALA A 206 -13.31 -5.02 2.65
CA ALA A 206 -13.42 -6.02 3.71
C ALA A 206 -13.13 -5.39 5.06
N ARG A 207 -13.85 -5.83 6.08
CA ARG A 207 -13.76 -5.39 7.47
C ARG A 207 -13.21 -6.50 8.35
N SER A 208 -12.37 -6.10 9.29
CA SER A 208 -11.96 -6.89 10.45
C SER A 208 -12.45 -6.20 11.72
N THR A 209 -12.91 -6.98 12.71
CA THR A 209 -13.30 -6.50 14.05
C THR A 209 -12.34 -6.99 15.14
N ASP A 210 -11.26 -7.66 14.77
CA ASP A 210 -10.28 -8.31 15.64
C ASP A 210 -8.83 -7.87 15.37
N HIS A 211 -8.66 -6.57 15.08
CA HIS A 211 -7.36 -5.96 14.79
C HIS A 211 -6.65 -6.54 13.55
N GLY A 212 -7.41 -7.07 12.57
CA GLY A 212 -6.89 -7.64 11.33
C GLY A 212 -6.43 -9.09 11.47
N ASP A 213 -6.89 -9.83 12.48
CA ASP A 213 -6.66 -11.27 12.59
C ASP A 213 -7.51 -12.06 11.59
N THR A 214 -8.76 -11.63 11.39
CA THR A 214 -9.66 -12.19 10.38
C THR A 214 -10.41 -11.08 9.65
N PHE A 215 -10.91 -11.37 8.46
CA PHE A 215 -11.69 -10.44 7.65
C PHE A 215 -13.03 -11.05 7.26
N GLU A 216 -14.08 -10.24 7.32
CA GLU A 216 -15.40 -10.58 6.81
C GLU A 216 -15.39 -10.60 5.26
N ALA A 217 -16.43 -11.20 4.67
CA ALA A 217 -16.60 -11.16 3.21
C ALA A 217 -16.70 -9.71 2.73
N PRO A 218 -16.04 -9.36 1.60
CA PRO A 218 -16.04 -7.99 1.13
C PRO A 218 -17.43 -7.52 0.67
N VAL A 219 -17.71 -6.24 0.88
CA VAL A 219 -18.91 -5.54 0.36
C VAL A 219 -18.52 -4.69 -0.84
N ILE A 220 -19.42 -4.64 -1.84
CA ILE A 220 -19.30 -3.73 -2.99
C ILE A 220 -19.74 -2.34 -2.54
N VAL A 221 -18.89 -1.32 -2.80
CA VAL A 221 -19.16 0.07 -2.35
C VAL A 221 -20.07 0.81 -3.32
N GLY A 222 -19.78 0.78 -4.61
CA GLY A 222 -20.40 1.63 -5.62
C GLY A 222 -21.48 1.00 -6.46
N HIS A 223 -21.40 -0.31 -6.72
CA HIS A 223 -22.21 -1.01 -7.73
C HIS A 223 -22.15 -0.35 -9.12
N ASP A 224 -20.94 0.05 -9.51
CA ASP A 224 -20.69 0.88 -10.69
C ASP A 224 -20.94 0.14 -12.01
N GLN A 225 -20.84 -1.19 -12.02
CA GLN A 225 -20.95 -2.05 -13.20
C GLN A 225 -19.95 -1.64 -14.31
N TRP A 226 -18.79 -1.13 -13.91
CA TRP A 226 -17.78 -0.65 -14.84
C TRP A 226 -17.07 -1.78 -15.55
N VAL A 227 -17.30 -1.94 -16.84
CA VAL A 227 -16.63 -2.94 -17.69
C VAL A 227 -15.36 -2.33 -18.26
N PHE A 228 -14.20 -2.84 -17.85
CA PHE A 228 -12.91 -2.34 -18.33
C PHE A 228 -11.89 -3.46 -18.52
N PRO A 229 -11.68 -3.98 -19.74
CA PRO A 229 -10.80 -5.12 -20.00
C PRO A 229 -9.31 -4.74 -20.07
N ALA A 230 -8.87 -3.78 -19.27
CA ALA A 230 -7.48 -3.29 -19.22
C ALA A 230 -7.06 -2.94 -17.78
N CYS A 231 -5.89 -2.31 -17.61
CA CYS A 231 -5.35 -1.87 -16.33
C CYS A 231 -5.67 -0.39 -16.07
N PRO A 232 -6.65 -0.05 -15.24
CA PRO A 232 -7.04 1.34 -15.02
C PRO A 232 -6.04 2.12 -14.16
N HIS A 233 -5.26 1.46 -13.29
CA HIS A 233 -4.37 2.10 -12.31
C HIS A 233 -5.08 3.19 -11.48
N ARG A 234 -6.26 2.87 -10.98
CA ARG A 234 -7.10 3.77 -10.18
C ARG A 234 -7.41 3.12 -8.84
N PRO A 235 -6.59 3.36 -7.82
CA PRO A 235 -6.85 2.87 -6.46
C PRO A 235 -8.05 3.56 -5.84
N ALA A 236 -8.63 2.95 -4.81
CA ALA A 236 -9.48 3.63 -3.86
C ALA A 236 -8.64 4.25 -2.74
N SER A 237 -9.22 5.23 -2.04
CA SER A 237 -8.66 5.78 -0.80
C SER A 237 -9.71 5.66 0.30
N MET A 238 -9.25 5.47 1.54
CA MET A 238 -10.12 5.33 2.70
C MET A 238 -9.66 6.20 3.86
N GLY A 239 -10.58 6.55 4.72
CA GLY A 239 -10.32 7.16 6.01
C GLY A 239 -11.44 6.88 6.98
N VAL A 240 -11.12 6.89 8.28
CA VAL A 240 -12.10 6.73 9.36
C VAL A 240 -12.07 7.99 10.23
N ASP A 241 -13.24 8.54 10.52
CA ASP A 241 -13.33 9.69 11.40
C ASP A 241 -13.31 9.29 12.89
N ARG A 242 -13.30 10.28 13.78
CA ARG A 242 -13.26 10.07 15.23
C ARG A 242 -14.51 9.37 15.77
N GLN A 243 -15.62 9.37 15.03
CA GLN A 243 -16.86 8.68 15.36
C GLN A 243 -16.88 7.23 14.87
N GLY A 244 -15.84 6.81 14.14
CA GLY A 244 -15.73 5.47 13.58
C GLY A 244 -16.45 5.30 12.24
N ARG A 245 -16.86 6.39 11.60
CA ARG A 245 -17.48 6.37 10.27
C ARG A 245 -16.39 6.16 9.23
N LEU A 246 -16.56 5.13 8.39
CA LEU A 246 -15.67 4.84 7.26
C LEU A 246 -16.09 5.69 6.06
N TYR A 247 -15.11 6.31 5.42
CA TYR A 247 -15.24 7.00 4.13
C TYR A 247 -14.41 6.27 3.09
N VAL A 248 -14.98 6.08 1.89
CA VAL A 248 -14.31 5.49 0.74
C VAL A 248 -14.45 6.43 -0.44
N VAL A 249 -13.34 6.70 -1.12
CA VAL A 249 -13.29 7.51 -2.35
C VAL A 249 -12.73 6.65 -3.47
N TRP A 250 -13.40 6.59 -4.61
CA TRP A 250 -12.96 5.79 -5.75
C TRP A 250 -13.26 6.45 -7.09
N TYR A 251 -12.52 6.03 -8.09
CA TYR A 251 -12.75 6.39 -9.49
C TYR A 251 -13.49 5.28 -10.21
N THR A 252 -14.43 5.65 -11.08
CA THR A 252 -15.09 4.73 -12.00
C THR A 252 -15.53 5.50 -13.26
N GLU A 253 -15.85 4.76 -14.33
CA GLU A 253 -16.50 5.31 -15.51
C GLU A 253 -17.94 4.77 -15.64
N GLY A 254 -18.34 3.87 -14.73
CA GLY A 254 -19.69 3.31 -14.69
C GLY A 254 -20.09 2.60 -15.98
N THR A 255 -21.39 2.50 -16.20
CA THR A 255 -21.99 1.97 -17.44
C THR A 255 -22.01 3.00 -18.57
N ASP A 256 -21.88 4.29 -18.24
CA ASP A 256 -21.99 5.39 -19.19
C ASP A 256 -20.64 5.82 -19.77
N GLU A 257 -19.55 5.15 -19.35
CA GLU A 257 -18.17 5.47 -19.74
C GLU A 257 -17.76 6.93 -19.41
N ILE A 258 -18.40 7.52 -18.40
CA ILE A 258 -18.11 8.89 -17.95
C ILE A 258 -17.17 8.86 -16.75
N PRO A 259 -15.92 9.38 -16.89
CA PRO A 259 -14.98 9.45 -15.78
C PRO A 259 -15.51 10.25 -14.60
N ALA A 260 -15.57 9.63 -13.42
CA ALA A 260 -16.03 10.28 -12.20
C ALA A 260 -15.27 9.78 -10.97
N VAL A 261 -15.27 10.59 -9.92
CA VAL A 261 -14.81 10.22 -8.58
C VAL A 261 -15.99 10.31 -7.64
N TYR A 262 -16.24 9.22 -6.95
CA TYR A 262 -17.32 9.13 -5.96
C TYR A 262 -16.76 9.05 -4.55
N ILE A 263 -17.59 9.43 -3.59
CA ILE A 263 -17.37 9.23 -2.16
C ILE A 263 -18.61 8.58 -1.56
N ALA A 264 -18.39 7.59 -0.73
CA ALA A 264 -19.40 6.99 0.12
C ALA A 264 -18.94 6.97 1.57
N HIS A 265 -19.86 6.83 2.49
CA HIS A 265 -19.56 6.57 3.90
C HIS A 265 -20.48 5.47 4.46
N SER A 266 -20.00 4.80 5.49
CA SER A 266 -20.77 3.84 6.27
C SER A 266 -20.92 4.37 7.70
N ASP A 267 -22.18 4.40 8.20
CA ASP A 267 -22.50 4.77 9.58
C ASP A 267 -22.55 3.56 10.51
N ASP A 268 -22.50 2.36 9.97
CA ASP A 268 -22.56 1.07 10.68
C ASP A 268 -21.19 0.36 10.74
N ARG A 269 -20.13 1.10 10.48
CA ARG A 269 -18.75 0.62 10.53
C ARG A 269 -18.36 -0.33 9.37
N GLY A 270 -18.99 -0.18 8.20
CA GLY A 270 -18.63 -0.87 6.96
C GLY A 270 -19.45 -2.11 6.64
#